data_298b8e99393de4cf285410c9dbf88d33
#
_entry.id   298b8e99393de4cf285410c9dbf88d33
#
_cell.length_a   1.000
_cell.length_b   1.000
_cell.length_c   1.000
_cell.angle_alpha   90.00
_cell.angle_beta   90.00
_cell.angle_gamma   90.00
#
_symmetry.space_group_name_H-M   'P 1'
#
loop_
_entity.id
_entity.type
_entity.pdbx_description
1 polymer ?
#
loop_
_entity_poly.entity_id
_entity_poly.type
_entity_poly.pdbx_seq_one_letter_code
_entity_poly.pdbx_strand_id
1 'polypeptide(L)'
;MKTNIIYNDDCIKILNEKIEKSSIDLIFADPPYNLSGNGLKWEGNKTGGDWYMVNENWDKMSESDYFKFTREWIAACTRVLKKSGSIYIACSYHNVGEIMIILKQLDFKINNIITWYKSNAMPNMTRRVYTHSTEFVIWATKGSGWTFNYEILKEINPEKQKNGKNKQMRDFWNMPLVQGKERLRKENGKALHPTQKPEEMLKRIILASSNENDIVLDPFLGSGTTALIAKKYKRKWIGIERDETYFKAAKNRINKI
;
A
#
# COMPACT_ATOMS: atom_id res chain seq x y z
N MET A 1 -21.86 6.26 -8.83
CA MET A 1 -20.39 6.12 -9.00
C MET A 1 -20.05 4.81 -9.70
N LYS A 2 -19.09 4.81 -10.66
CA LYS A 2 -18.60 3.58 -11.32
C LYS A 2 -17.60 2.86 -10.41
N THR A 3 -17.69 1.52 -10.37
CA THR A 3 -16.74 0.64 -9.66
C THR A 3 -16.09 -0.34 -10.63
N ASN A 4 -15.08 -1.09 -10.18
CA ASN A 4 -14.28 -2.02 -10.98
C ASN A 4 -13.59 -1.30 -12.15
N ILE A 5 -12.99 -0.16 -11.85
CA ILE A 5 -12.39 0.76 -12.80
C ILE A 5 -11.03 1.28 -12.30
N ILE A 6 -10.14 1.57 -13.24
CA ILE A 6 -8.92 2.33 -12.99
C ILE A 6 -9.05 3.68 -13.68
N TYR A 7 -8.80 4.76 -12.95
CA TYR A 7 -8.65 6.10 -13.51
C TYR A 7 -7.15 6.37 -13.78
N ASN A 8 -6.83 6.86 -14.97
CA ASN A 8 -5.47 7.28 -15.30
C ASN A 8 -5.37 8.79 -15.19
N ASP A 9 -5.16 9.29 -13.97
CA ASP A 9 -5.07 10.74 -13.68
C ASP A 9 -4.49 10.95 -12.27
N ASP A 10 -4.41 12.20 -11.84
CA ASP A 10 -4.03 12.59 -10.48
C ASP A 10 -5.05 12.13 -9.45
N CYS A 11 -4.56 11.57 -8.33
CA CYS A 11 -5.42 10.97 -7.31
C CYS A 11 -6.29 12.02 -6.59
N ILE A 12 -5.76 13.19 -6.27
CA ILE A 12 -6.49 14.26 -5.56
C ILE A 12 -7.63 14.76 -6.45
N LYS A 13 -7.36 14.96 -7.73
CA LYS A 13 -8.35 15.37 -8.72
C LYS A 13 -9.48 14.34 -8.82
N ILE A 14 -9.15 13.06 -9.07
CA ILE A 14 -10.15 11.99 -9.20
C ILE A 14 -10.96 11.81 -7.92
N LEU A 15 -10.29 11.79 -6.75
CA LEU A 15 -10.97 11.70 -5.46
C LEU A 15 -11.99 12.81 -5.29
N ASN A 16 -11.67 14.05 -5.67
CA ASN A 16 -12.57 15.19 -5.49
C ASN A 16 -13.69 15.27 -6.52
N GLU A 17 -13.44 14.90 -7.78
CA GLU A 17 -14.36 15.12 -8.88
C GLU A 17 -15.21 13.89 -9.25
N LYS A 18 -14.70 12.67 -9.07
CA LYS A 18 -15.31 11.43 -9.59
C LYS A 18 -15.80 10.49 -8.51
N ILE A 19 -15.29 10.60 -7.28
CA ILE A 19 -15.69 9.71 -6.20
C ILE A 19 -16.68 10.42 -5.28
N GLU A 20 -17.81 9.76 -5.04
CA GLU A 20 -18.87 10.29 -4.18
C GLU A 20 -18.42 10.37 -2.71
N LYS A 21 -18.88 11.39 -2.00
CA LYS A 21 -18.60 11.56 -0.58
C LYS A 21 -19.15 10.38 0.24
N SER A 22 -18.36 9.90 1.19
CA SER A 22 -18.76 8.82 2.14
C SER A 22 -19.28 7.57 1.43
N SER A 23 -18.61 7.15 0.34
CA SER A 23 -18.99 6.00 -0.49
C SER A 23 -18.04 4.81 -0.37
N ILE A 24 -16.83 5.02 0.13
CA ILE A 24 -15.76 4.01 0.20
C ILE A 24 -15.74 3.33 1.56
N ASP A 25 -15.64 2.00 1.56
CA ASP A 25 -15.58 1.18 2.78
C ASP A 25 -14.15 1.01 3.28
N LEU A 26 -13.21 0.77 2.37
CA LEU A 26 -11.80 0.53 2.68
C LEU A 26 -10.91 1.30 1.70
N ILE A 27 -9.90 1.99 2.23
CA ILE A 27 -8.81 2.57 1.45
C ILE A 27 -7.51 1.86 1.82
N PHE A 28 -6.76 1.40 0.81
CA PHE A 28 -5.34 1.10 0.93
C PHE A 28 -4.57 2.09 0.08
N ALA A 29 -3.55 2.71 0.64
CA ALA A 29 -2.71 3.68 -0.05
C ALA A 29 -1.23 3.33 0.12
N ASP A 30 -0.49 3.30 -0.99
CA ASP A 30 0.96 3.16 -1.04
C ASP A 30 1.56 4.41 -1.73
N PRO A 31 1.56 5.57 -1.04
CA PRO A 31 1.98 6.84 -1.63
C PRO A 31 3.49 6.86 -1.91
N PRO A 32 4.00 7.83 -2.68
CA PRO A 32 5.42 8.12 -2.73
C PRO A 32 6.01 8.30 -1.34
N TYR A 33 7.24 7.79 -1.11
CA TYR A 33 7.92 7.88 0.19
C TYR A 33 8.91 9.04 0.27
N ASN A 34 9.11 9.77 -0.82
CA ASN A 34 10.08 10.86 -0.96
C ASN A 34 11.52 10.43 -0.65
N LEU A 35 11.89 9.23 -1.11
CA LEU A 35 13.24 8.67 -0.88
C LEU A 35 14.21 8.95 -2.03
N SER A 36 13.72 9.47 -3.15
CA SER A 36 14.49 9.77 -4.35
C SER A 36 15.24 11.10 -4.19
N GLY A 37 16.55 11.10 -4.41
CA GLY A 37 17.36 12.34 -4.38
C GLY A 37 18.61 12.30 -3.51
N ASN A 38 18.69 11.43 -2.50
CA ASN A 38 19.91 11.23 -1.73
C ASN A 38 20.81 10.21 -2.43
N GLY A 39 21.40 10.62 -3.54
CA GLY A 39 22.14 9.79 -4.48
C GLY A 39 23.45 9.24 -3.92
N LEU A 40 23.44 8.04 -3.36
CA LEU A 40 24.59 7.16 -3.38
C LEU A 40 24.59 6.42 -4.73
N LYS A 41 25.30 6.94 -5.70
CA LYS A 41 25.66 6.20 -6.91
C LYS A 41 26.71 5.18 -6.51
N TRP A 42 26.35 3.90 -6.54
CA TRP A 42 27.32 2.81 -6.41
C TRP A 42 27.65 2.30 -7.81
N GLU A 43 28.79 2.68 -8.34
CA GLU A 43 29.38 2.11 -9.55
C GLU A 43 30.20 0.87 -9.17
N GLY A 44 29.94 -0.26 -9.81
CA GLY A 44 30.81 -1.44 -9.73
C GLY A 44 30.38 -2.57 -8.80
N ASN A 45 29.15 -3.03 -8.87
CA ASN A 45 28.76 -4.25 -8.18
C ASN A 45 29.06 -5.49 -9.04
N LYS A 46 29.95 -6.37 -8.57
CA LYS A 46 30.32 -7.64 -9.25
C LYS A 46 29.24 -8.73 -9.17
N THR A 47 28.11 -8.50 -8.49
CA THR A 47 27.09 -9.54 -8.19
C THR A 47 25.65 -9.18 -8.52
N GLY A 48 25.36 -8.26 -9.45
CA GLY A 48 23.97 -8.13 -9.84
C GLY A 48 23.42 -6.79 -10.30
N GLY A 49 24.16 -6.04 -11.07
CA GLY A 49 23.66 -4.84 -11.75
C GLY A 49 23.58 -3.60 -10.85
N ASP A 50 23.39 -2.48 -11.50
CA ASP A 50 23.30 -1.15 -10.84
C ASP A 50 22.16 -1.15 -9.83
N TRP A 51 22.46 -0.73 -8.61
CA TRP A 51 21.46 -0.45 -7.58
C TRP A 51 20.71 0.82 -8.00
N TYR A 52 19.60 0.63 -8.68
CA TYR A 52 18.64 1.71 -8.85
C TYR A 52 17.95 1.93 -7.50
N MET A 53 18.46 2.84 -6.68
CA MET A 53 17.61 3.57 -5.77
C MET A 53 16.50 4.16 -6.63
N VAL A 54 15.25 4.08 -6.14
CA VAL A 54 14.09 4.62 -6.86
C VAL A 54 14.42 6.07 -7.24
N ASN A 55 14.81 6.30 -8.49
CA ASN A 55 15.19 7.62 -9.00
C ASN A 55 14.05 8.12 -9.91
N GLU A 56 12.84 8.02 -9.37
CA GLU A 56 11.64 8.40 -10.07
C GLU A 56 11.33 9.87 -9.78
N ASN A 57 11.05 10.65 -10.82
CA ASN A 57 10.77 12.09 -10.68
C ASN A 57 9.57 12.38 -9.76
N TRP A 58 8.63 11.46 -9.67
CA TRP A 58 7.44 11.57 -8.80
C TRP A 58 7.75 11.40 -7.30
N ASP A 59 8.94 10.91 -6.95
CA ASP A 59 9.38 10.67 -5.56
C ASP A 59 10.47 11.68 -5.13
N LYS A 60 10.46 12.89 -5.72
CA LYS A 60 11.39 13.99 -5.41
C LYS A 60 10.63 15.25 -5.10
N MET A 61 10.40 15.51 -3.81
CA MET A 61 9.74 16.72 -3.33
C MET A 61 10.60 17.36 -2.24
N SER A 62 10.45 18.67 -2.04
CA SER A 62 10.93 19.29 -0.80
C SER A 62 10.13 18.74 0.39
N GLU A 63 10.68 18.77 1.61
CA GLU A 63 9.96 18.28 2.80
C GLU A 63 8.61 19.00 2.97
N SER A 64 8.58 20.32 2.74
CA SER A 64 7.35 21.11 2.83
C SER A 64 6.31 20.72 1.77
N ASP A 65 6.74 20.49 0.52
CA ASP A 65 5.85 20.07 -0.57
C ASP A 65 5.32 18.65 -0.34
N TYR A 66 6.19 17.77 0.16
CA TYR A 66 5.80 16.41 0.51
C TYR A 66 4.75 16.38 1.64
N PHE A 67 4.96 17.19 2.70
CA PHE A 67 3.99 17.31 3.78
C PHE A 67 2.64 17.85 3.28
N LYS A 68 2.67 18.90 2.45
CA LYS A 68 1.49 19.48 1.82
C LYS A 68 0.75 18.45 0.97
N PHE A 69 1.45 17.79 0.06
CA PHE A 69 0.91 16.72 -0.80
C PHE A 69 0.28 15.61 0.04
N THR A 70 0.99 15.15 1.09
CA THR A 70 0.50 14.09 1.98
C THR A 70 -0.78 14.50 2.69
N ARG A 71 -0.87 15.73 3.17
CA ARG A 71 -2.09 16.26 3.79
C ARG A 71 -3.25 16.35 2.80
N GLU A 72 -3.00 16.81 1.58
CA GLU A 72 -4.04 17.01 0.56
C GLU A 72 -4.66 15.67 0.12
N TRP A 73 -3.86 14.66 -0.19
CA TRP A 73 -4.43 13.38 -0.61
C TRP A 73 -5.10 12.63 0.56
N ILE A 74 -4.59 12.71 1.80
CA ILE A 74 -5.28 12.12 2.95
C ILE A 74 -6.62 12.83 3.21
N ALA A 75 -6.66 14.16 3.10
CA ALA A 75 -7.91 14.93 3.21
C ALA A 75 -8.93 14.54 2.13
N ALA A 76 -8.49 14.36 0.88
CA ALA A 76 -9.34 13.89 -0.20
C ALA A 76 -9.87 12.46 0.07
N CYS A 77 -9.02 11.56 0.59
CA CYS A 77 -9.44 10.24 1.05
C CYS A 77 -10.46 10.32 2.19
N THR A 78 -10.26 11.24 3.14
CA THR A 78 -11.20 11.46 4.27
C THR A 78 -12.59 11.85 3.77
N ARG A 79 -12.68 12.63 2.70
CA ARG A 79 -13.96 13.05 2.10
C ARG A 79 -14.77 11.87 1.57
N VAL A 80 -14.10 10.91 0.91
CA VAL A 80 -14.76 9.79 0.23
C VAL A 80 -14.98 8.58 1.14
N LEU A 81 -14.23 8.46 2.23
CA LEU A 81 -14.33 7.36 3.18
C LEU A 81 -15.61 7.47 4.02
N LYS A 82 -16.33 6.36 4.19
CA LYS A 82 -17.48 6.25 5.09
C LYS A 82 -17.09 6.52 6.54
N LYS A 83 -18.04 6.89 7.40
CA LYS A 83 -17.80 7.03 8.86
C LYS A 83 -17.32 5.72 9.51
N SER A 84 -17.82 4.59 9.02
CA SER A 84 -17.39 3.24 9.42
C SER A 84 -16.21 2.70 8.61
N GLY A 85 -15.61 3.52 7.75
CA GLY A 85 -14.55 3.08 6.85
C GLY A 85 -13.18 3.01 7.53
N SER A 86 -12.33 2.17 6.95
CA SER A 86 -10.93 1.99 7.35
C SER A 86 -9.98 2.50 6.28
N ILE A 87 -8.86 3.08 6.71
CA ILE A 87 -7.74 3.44 5.83
C ILE A 87 -6.47 2.75 6.30
N TYR A 88 -5.74 2.16 5.36
CA TYR A 88 -4.41 1.60 5.56
C TYR A 88 -3.41 2.35 4.69
N ILE A 89 -2.35 2.86 5.28
CA ILE A 89 -1.33 3.64 4.59
C ILE A 89 0.02 2.97 4.77
N ALA A 90 0.59 2.48 3.66
CA ALA A 90 1.96 1.98 3.65
C ALA A 90 2.95 3.14 3.75
N CYS A 91 3.99 2.98 4.54
CA CYS A 91 4.97 4.03 4.79
C CYS A 91 6.30 3.44 5.27
N SER A 92 7.33 4.27 5.25
CA SER A 92 8.64 3.97 5.82
C SER A 92 8.86 4.68 7.14
N TYR A 93 9.99 4.42 7.79
CA TYR A 93 10.38 5.12 9.01
C TYR A 93 10.61 6.63 8.81
N HIS A 94 10.83 7.08 7.56
CA HIS A 94 11.02 8.50 7.25
C HIS A 94 9.75 9.33 7.40
N ASN A 95 8.59 8.75 7.06
CA ASN A 95 7.34 9.51 6.93
C ASN A 95 6.19 9.00 7.83
N VAL A 96 6.42 7.94 8.61
CA VAL A 96 5.39 7.39 9.52
C VAL A 96 4.90 8.43 10.54
N GLY A 97 5.78 9.25 11.08
CA GLY A 97 5.44 10.29 12.07
C GLY A 97 4.54 11.38 11.48
N GLU A 98 4.86 11.87 10.28
CA GLU A 98 4.10 12.90 9.57
C GLU A 98 2.69 12.41 9.23
N ILE A 99 2.58 11.21 8.67
CA ILE A 99 1.29 10.61 8.34
C ILE A 99 0.42 10.46 9.58
N MET A 100 1.00 10.04 10.72
CA MET A 100 0.26 9.91 11.99
C MET A 100 -0.25 11.26 12.50
N ILE A 101 0.55 12.33 12.38
CA ILE A 101 0.14 13.68 12.76
C ILE A 101 -1.04 14.14 11.89
N ILE A 102 -0.93 13.97 10.58
CA ILE A 102 -1.98 14.35 9.62
C ILE A 102 -3.28 13.57 9.90
N LEU A 103 -3.19 12.26 10.10
CA LEU A 103 -4.37 11.44 10.42
C LEU A 103 -5.08 11.92 11.69
N LYS A 104 -4.33 12.25 12.76
CA LYS A 104 -4.88 12.80 13.99
C LYS A 104 -5.54 14.17 13.78
N GLN A 105 -4.93 15.04 12.96
CA GLN A 105 -5.50 16.36 12.61
C GLN A 105 -6.79 16.25 11.79
N LEU A 106 -6.99 15.11 11.09
CA LEU A 106 -8.19 14.81 10.32
C LEU A 106 -9.17 13.90 11.08
N ASP A 107 -9.06 13.84 12.41
CA ASP A 107 -9.94 13.13 13.35
C ASP A 107 -9.99 11.61 13.12
N PHE A 108 -8.91 11.02 12.61
CA PHE A 108 -8.77 9.57 12.56
C PHE A 108 -8.30 8.99 13.90
N LYS A 109 -8.90 7.87 14.28
CA LYS A 109 -8.37 6.99 15.32
C LYS A 109 -7.35 6.05 14.70
N ILE A 110 -6.10 6.11 15.15
CA ILE A 110 -5.07 5.14 14.76
C ILE A 110 -5.27 3.88 15.60
N ASN A 111 -5.52 2.74 14.95
CA ASN A 111 -5.75 1.46 15.62
C ASN A 111 -4.46 0.66 15.79
N ASN A 112 -3.65 0.53 14.73
CA ASN A 112 -2.35 -0.16 14.76
C ASN A 112 -1.33 0.50 13.84
N ILE A 113 -0.06 0.33 14.18
CA ILE A 113 1.06 0.46 13.27
C ILE A 113 1.56 -0.96 13.01
N ILE A 114 1.22 -1.50 11.86
CA ILE A 114 1.62 -2.85 11.46
C ILE A 114 3.05 -2.79 10.95
N THR A 115 3.94 -3.58 11.55
CA THR A 115 5.32 -3.72 11.09
C THR A 115 5.40 -4.83 10.06
N TRP A 116 5.71 -4.50 8.82
CA TRP A 116 6.06 -5.46 7.80
C TRP A 116 7.57 -5.74 7.85
N TYR A 117 7.93 -6.93 8.33
CA TYR A 117 9.31 -7.42 8.32
C TYR A 117 9.59 -8.13 7.00
N LYS A 118 10.53 -7.57 6.23
CA LYS A 118 10.99 -8.07 4.94
C LYS A 118 12.06 -9.15 5.16
N SER A 119 11.67 -10.43 5.20
CA SER A 119 12.59 -11.54 5.51
C SER A 119 13.76 -11.70 4.53
N ASN A 120 13.64 -11.09 3.33
CA ASN A 120 14.66 -11.07 2.29
C ASN A 120 15.17 -9.64 2.00
N ALA A 121 15.19 -8.77 3.02
CA ALA A 121 15.73 -7.43 2.89
C ALA A 121 17.19 -7.46 2.44
N MET A 122 17.57 -6.48 1.60
CA MET A 122 18.96 -6.35 1.14
C MET A 122 19.87 -5.96 2.28
N PRO A 123 21.07 -6.54 2.39
CA PRO A 123 22.06 -6.15 3.41
C PRO A 123 22.45 -4.68 3.28
N ASN A 124 22.77 -4.04 4.41
CA ASN A 124 23.34 -2.70 4.41
C ASN A 124 24.79 -2.73 3.91
N MET A 125 25.01 -2.24 2.70
CA MET A 125 26.33 -2.26 2.05
C MET A 125 27.33 -1.31 2.70
N THR A 126 26.88 -0.22 3.35
CA THR A 126 27.77 0.75 4.00
C THR A 126 28.32 0.24 5.33
N ARG A 127 27.67 -0.76 5.95
CA ARG A 127 28.01 -1.33 7.26
C ARG A 127 28.04 -0.29 8.39
N ARG A 128 27.31 0.82 8.26
CA ARG A 128 27.29 1.95 9.22
C ARG A 128 25.97 2.08 9.98
N VAL A 129 24.93 1.39 9.51
CA VAL A 129 23.61 1.36 10.14
C VAL A 129 23.04 -0.06 10.07
N TYR A 130 22.01 -0.34 10.86
CA TYR A 130 21.28 -1.60 10.75
C TYR A 130 20.63 -1.76 9.38
N THR A 131 20.43 -3.00 8.95
CA THR A 131 19.71 -3.28 7.71
C THR A 131 18.25 -2.82 7.82
N HIS A 132 17.81 -1.99 6.87
CA HIS A 132 16.42 -1.54 6.80
C HIS A 132 15.50 -2.67 6.32
N SER A 133 15.12 -3.53 7.24
CA SER A 133 14.32 -4.73 6.99
C SER A 133 12.83 -4.54 7.27
N THR A 134 12.39 -3.34 7.67
CA THR A 134 11.00 -3.07 8.02
C THR A 134 10.42 -1.92 7.21
N GLU A 135 9.14 -2.04 6.91
CA GLU A 135 8.24 -0.96 6.52
C GLU A 135 7.01 -1.02 7.42
N PHE A 136 6.17 -0.01 7.35
CA PHE A 136 4.99 0.10 8.21
C PHE A 136 3.73 0.22 7.38
N VAL A 137 2.61 -0.24 7.95
CA VAL A 137 1.27 0.04 7.46
C VAL A 137 0.46 0.60 8.61
N ILE A 138 0.09 1.87 8.54
CA ILE A 138 -0.74 2.52 9.55
C ILE A 138 -2.20 2.15 9.26
N TRP A 139 -2.89 1.52 10.21
CA TRP A 139 -4.32 1.31 10.16
C TRP A 139 -5.05 2.35 11.00
N ALA A 140 -5.94 3.08 10.37
CA ALA A 140 -6.76 4.08 11.04
C ALA A 140 -8.24 3.99 10.60
N THR A 141 -9.13 4.47 11.46
CA THR A 141 -10.58 4.49 11.23
C THR A 141 -11.12 5.90 11.47
N LYS A 142 -12.17 6.26 10.70
CA LYS A 142 -12.72 7.62 10.73
C LYS A 142 -13.74 7.86 11.84
N GLY A 143 -14.41 6.84 12.31
CA GLY A 143 -15.47 6.96 13.30
C GLY A 143 -15.68 5.65 14.06
N SER A 144 -16.91 5.22 14.19
CA SER A 144 -17.30 3.98 14.88
C SER A 144 -17.95 2.99 13.93
N GLY A 145 -18.04 1.71 14.36
CA GLY A 145 -18.71 0.66 13.60
C GLY A 145 -17.92 0.16 12.38
N TRP A 146 -16.58 0.31 12.41
CA TRP A 146 -15.72 -0.21 11.34
C TRP A 146 -15.75 -1.74 11.30
N THR A 147 -15.58 -2.28 10.10
CA THR A 147 -15.45 -3.71 9.89
C THR A 147 -14.09 -4.20 10.38
N PHE A 148 -14.09 -5.26 11.20
CA PHE A 148 -12.90 -6.03 11.56
C PHE A 148 -13.25 -7.51 11.69
N ASN A 149 -12.93 -8.29 10.68
CA ASN A 149 -13.28 -9.71 10.55
C ASN A 149 -12.27 -10.59 11.31
N TYR A 150 -12.36 -10.57 12.64
CA TYR A 150 -11.42 -11.24 13.54
C TYR A 150 -11.26 -12.74 13.26
N GLU A 151 -12.38 -13.48 13.09
CA GLU A 151 -12.32 -14.93 12.89
C GLU A 151 -11.68 -15.29 11.53
N ILE A 152 -11.96 -14.53 10.49
CA ILE A 152 -11.31 -14.71 9.16
C ILE A 152 -9.79 -14.52 9.29
N LEU A 153 -9.35 -13.46 9.97
CA LEU A 153 -7.93 -13.20 10.18
C LEU A 153 -7.24 -14.29 10.99
N LYS A 154 -7.92 -14.83 11.99
CA LYS A 154 -7.43 -15.94 12.78
C LYS A 154 -7.32 -17.23 11.95
N GLU A 155 -8.29 -17.49 11.09
CA GLU A 155 -8.30 -18.66 10.21
C GLU A 155 -7.13 -18.63 9.20
N ILE A 156 -6.89 -17.48 8.56
CA ILE A 156 -5.80 -17.33 7.58
C ILE A 156 -4.41 -17.12 8.20
N ASN A 157 -4.32 -16.96 9.53
CA ASN A 157 -3.02 -16.77 10.19
C ASN A 157 -2.19 -18.07 10.10
N PRO A 158 -0.97 -18.03 9.53
CA PRO A 158 -0.09 -19.19 9.45
C PRO A 158 0.41 -19.65 10.82
N GLU A 159 0.41 -18.78 11.83
CA GLU A 159 0.90 -19.12 13.15
C GLU A 159 -0.11 -20.00 13.91
N LYS A 160 0.41 -21.06 14.54
CA LYS A 160 -0.39 -22.00 15.36
C LYS A 160 0.01 -21.91 16.84
N GLN A 161 -0.92 -22.23 17.71
CA GLN A 161 -0.69 -22.52 19.12
C GLN A 161 -0.07 -23.91 19.27
N LYS A 162 0.44 -24.24 20.46
CA LYS A 162 0.98 -25.58 20.76
C LYS A 162 -0.05 -26.70 20.55
N ASN A 163 -1.32 -26.40 20.75
CA ASN A 163 -2.45 -27.35 20.54
C ASN A 163 -2.98 -27.38 19.09
N GLY A 164 -2.27 -26.78 18.13
CA GLY A 164 -2.64 -26.74 16.70
C GLY A 164 -3.70 -25.69 16.33
N LYS A 165 -4.36 -25.01 17.27
CA LYS A 165 -5.33 -23.96 16.98
C LYS A 165 -4.64 -22.72 16.38
N ASN A 166 -5.36 -21.98 15.54
CA ASN A 166 -4.87 -20.76 14.95
C ASN A 166 -4.67 -19.69 16.01
N LYS A 167 -3.57 -18.94 15.93
CA LYS A 167 -3.34 -17.76 16.74
C LYS A 167 -4.09 -16.55 16.17
N GLN A 168 -4.36 -15.58 17.02
CA GLN A 168 -4.79 -14.25 16.57
C GLN A 168 -3.71 -13.62 15.72
N MET A 169 -4.09 -12.96 14.63
CA MET A 169 -3.18 -12.18 13.79
C MET A 169 -2.61 -11.02 14.61
N ARG A 170 -1.29 -10.85 14.56
CA ARG A 170 -0.59 -9.75 15.21
C ARG A 170 -0.27 -8.64 14.21
N ASP A 171 0.19 -7.51 14.71
CA ASP A 171 0.64 -6.37 13.93
C ASP A 171 2.13 -6.43 13.53
N PHE A 172 2.74 -7.61 13.61
CA PHE A 172 4.06 -7.92 13.07
C PHE A 172 3.91 -8.96 11.96
N TRP A 173 4.16 -8.55 10.72
CA TRP A 173 3.98 -9.38 9.52
C TRP A 173 5.31 -9.74 8.89
N ASN A 174 5.70 -11.00 9.02
CA ASN A 174 6.87 -11.55 8.35
C ASN A 174 6.47 -12.00 6.95
N MET A 175 6.88 -11.25 5.93
CA MET A 175 6.65 -11.56 4.51
C MET A 175 7.84 -11.09 3.68
N PRO A 176 8.27 -11.86 2.66
CA PRO A 176 9.32 -11.41 1.76
C PRO A 176 8.85 -10.25 0.88
N LEU A 177 9.80 -9.48 0.37
CA LEU A 177 9.60 -8.63 -0.80
C LEU A 177 9.13 -9.51 -1.98
N VAL A 178 8.30 -8.93 -2.84
CA VAL A 178 7.73 -9.65 -3.98
C VAL A 178 8.83 -10.17 -4.91
N GLN A 179 8.80 -11.48 -5.16
CA GLN A 179 9.76 -12.21 -6.00
C GLN A 179 9.07 -13.24 -6.89
N GLY A 180 9.85 -13.90 -7.73
CA GLY A 180 9.39 -15.04 -8.53
C GLY A 180 8.22 -14.71 -9.46
N LYS A 181 7.20 -15.55 -9.48
CA LYS A 181 6.04 -15.45 -10.38
C LYS A 181 5.09 -14.30 -10.03
N GLU A 182 5.06 -13.85 -8.78
CA GLU A 182 4.22 -12.73 -8.36
C GLU A 182 4.76 -11.38 -8.87
N ARG A 183 6.08 -11.27 -9.06
CA ARG A 183 6.70 -10.04 -9.49
C ARG A 183 6.45 -9.77 -10.97
N LEU A 184 5.78 -8.64 -11.23
CA LEU A 184 5.59 -8.19 -12.62
C LEU A 184 6.92 -7.76 -13.22
N ARG A 185 7.16 -8.20 -14.47
CA ARG A 185 8.38 -7.91 -15.20
C ARG A 185 8.06 -7.27 -16.55
N LYS A 186 8.98 -6.40 -17.00
CA LYS A 186 9.02 -5.88 -18.36
C LYS A 186 9.55 -6.99 -19.30
N GLU A 187 9.39 -6.84 -20.60
CA GLU A 187 9.91 -7.78 -21.62
C GLU A 187 11.40 -8.05 -21.47
N ASN A 188 12.18 -7.05 -21.04
CA ASN A 188 13.61 -7.19 -20.78
C ASN A 188 13.95 -7.88 -19.44
N GLY A 189 12.96 -8.50 -18.75
CA GLY A 189 13.13 -9.21 -17.49
C GLY A 189 13.27 -8.34 -16.25
N LYS A 190 13.44 -7.02 -16.38
CA LYS A 190 13.50 -6.09 -15.23
C LYS A 190 12.14 -5.98 -14.55
N ALA A 191 12.14 -5.66 -13.26
CA ALA A 191 10.91 -5.39 -12.53
C ALA A 191 10.11 -4.27 -13.21
N LEU A 192 8.79 -4.47 -13.38
CA LEU A 192 7.92 -3.46 -13.95
C LEU A 192 7.72 -2.30 -12.96
N HIS A 193 7.41 -2.64 -11.71
CA HIS A 193 7.22 -1.69 -10.62
C HIS A 193 8.27 -1.95 -9.53
N PRO A 194 9.02 -0.96 -9.06
CA PRO A 194 10.12 -1.17 -8.13
C PRO A 194 9.65 -1.66 -6.76
N THR A 195 8.51 -1.18 -6.28
CA THR A 195 7.99 -1.37 -4.93
C THR A 195 6.65 -2.11 -4.88
N GLN A 196 6.43 -3.08 -5.77
CA GLN A 196 5.20 -3.88 -5.78
C GLN A 196 4.93 -4.49 -4.39
N LYS A 197 3.75 -4.25 -3.83
CA LYS A 197 3.35 -4.81 -2.53
C LYS A 197 2.89 -6.27 -2.65
N PRO A 198 3.18 -7.12 -1.65
CA PRO A 198 2.80 -8.54 -1.65
C PRO A 198 1.27 -8.75 -1.67
N GLU A 199 0.80 -9.73 -2.45
CA GLU A 199 -0.63 -10.10 -2.48
C GLU A 199 -1.13 -10.55 -1.11
N GLU A 200 -0.31 -11.24 -0.33
CA GLU A 200 -0.66 -11.67 1.03
C GLU A 200 -0.91 -10.47 1.97
N MET A 201 -0.18 -9.36 1.81
CA MET A 201 -0.44 -8.13 2.57
C MET A 201 -1.83 -7.58 2.27
N LEU A 202 -2.16 -7.41 0.99
CA LEU A 202 -3.45 -6.88 0.55
C LEU A 202 -4.60 -7.83 0.91
N LYS A 203 -4.37 -9.16 0.84
CA LYS A 203 -5.33 -10.17 1.30
C LYS A 203 -5.68 -9.97 2.78
N ARG A 204 -4.68 -9.82 3.65
CA ARG A 204 -4.92 -9.59 5.09
C ARG A 204 -5.73 -8.31 5.32
N ILE A 205 -5.34 -7.21 4.68
CA ILE A 205 -6.00 -5.91 4.83
C ILE A 205 -7.46 -5.97 4.34
N ILE A 206 -7.67 -6.49 3.13
CA ILE A 206 -9.00 -6.52 2.51
C ILE A 206 -9.94 -7.44 3.28
N LEU A 207 -9.47 -8.63 3.68
CA LEU A 207 -10.28 -9.56 4.47
C LEU A 207 -10.55 -9.05 5.88
N ALA A 208 -9.61 -8.32 6.49
CA ALA A 208 -9.79 -7.71 7.81
C ALA A 208 -10.91 -6.68 7.83
N SER A 209 -10.88 -5.75 6.87
CA SER A 209 -11.62 -4.48 6.99
C SER A 209 -12.61 -4.23 5.86
N SER A 210 -13.08 -5.29 5.21
CA SER A 210 -14.18 -5.21 4.25
C SER A 210 -14.97 -6.52 4.16
N ASN A 211 -16.19 -6.44 3.65
CA ASN A 211 -17.06 -7.56 3.34
C ASN A 211 -17.24 -7.72 1.82
N GLU A 212 -17.85 -8.82 1.36
CA GLU A 212 -18.21 -8.97 -0.05
C GLU A 212 -19.09 -7.80 -0.51
N ASN A 213 -18.85 -7.31 -1.72
CA ASN A 213 -19.49 -6.13 -2.35
C ASN A 213 -19.11 -4.76 -1.76
N ASP A 214 -18.35 -4.67 -0.67
CA ASP A 214 -17.77 -3.41 -0.21
C ASP A 214 -16.84 -2.82 -1.27
N ILE A 215 -16.68 -1.49 -1.24
CA ILE A 215 -15.84 -0.77 -2.19
C ILE A 215 -14.47 -0.51 -1.60
N VAL A 216 -13.44 -1.09 -2.22
CA VAL A 216 -12.03 -0.88 -1.90
C VAL A 216 -11.45 0.15 -2.88
N LEU A 217 -10.82 1.18 -2.34
CA LEU A 217 -10.16 2.23 -3.13
C LEU A 217 -8.64 2.18 -2.91
N ASP A 218 -7.88 2.31 -4.00
CA ASP A 218 -6.44 2.55 -3.96
C ASP A 218 -6.09 3.80 -4.78
N PRO A 219 -5.70 4.92 -4.13
CA PRO A 219 -5.36 6.16 -4.81
C PRO A 219 -3.97 6.15 -5.47
N PHE A 220 -3.16 5.11 -5.23
CA PHE A 220 -1.81 4.92 -5.76
C PHE A 220 -1.64 3.49 -6.27
N LEU A 221 -2.45 3.09 -7.26
CA LEU A 221 -2.67 1.70 -7.62
C LEU A 221 -1.41 0.94 -8.05
N GLY A 222 -0.45 1.63 -8.68
CA GLY A 222 0.80 1.05 -9.14
C GLY A 222 0.58 -0.19 -10.01
N SER A 223 1.06 -1.32 -9.53
CA SER A 223 0.97 -2.62 -10.22
C SER A 223 -0.41 -3.32 -10.16
N GLY A 224 -1.40 -2.70 -9.51
CA GLY A 224 -2.77 -3.21 -9.43
C GLY A 224 -3.01 -4.30 -8.39
N THR A 225 -2.13 -4.51 -7.42
CA THR A 225 -2.26 -5.59 -6.43
C THR A 225 -3.54 -5.46 -5.61
N THR A 226 -3.88 -4.24 -5.18
CA THR A 226 -5.10 -3.99 -4.38
C THR A 226 -6.36 -4.37 -5.15
N ALA A 227 -6.50 -3.89 -6.39
CA ALA A 227 -7.68 -4.19 -7.22
C ALA A 227 -7.78 -5.67 -7.58
N LEU A 228 -6.63 -6.33 -7.84
CA LEU A 228 -6.54 -7.76 -8.09
C LEU A 228 -7.11 -8.56 -6.91
N ILE A 229 -6.66 -8.27 -5.69
CA ILE A 229 -7.08 -8.98 -4.49
C ILE A 229 -8.52 -8.63 -4.13
N ALA A 230 -8.95 -7.37 -4.27
CA ALA A 230 -10.34 -6.99 -4.09
C ALA A 230 -11.27 -7.78 -5.03
N LYS A 231 -10.95 -7.87 -6.32
CA LYS A 231 -11.69 -8.69 -7.31
C LYS A 231 -11.74 -10.16 -6.91
N LYS A 232 -10.58 -10.75 -6.55
CA LYS A 232 -10.46 -12.17 -6.14
C LYS A 232 -11.36 -12.52 -4.96
N TYR A 233 -11.54 -11.58 -4.03
CA TYR A 233 -12.38 -11.76 -2.84
C TYR A 233 -13.76 -11.11 -2.97
N LYS A 234 -14.24 -10.85 -4.19
CA LYS A 234 -15.58 -10.33 -4.50
C LYS A 234 -15.89 -8.95 -3.89
N ARG A 235 -14.89 -8.10 -3.72
CA ARG A 235 -15.07 -6.69 -3.41
C ARG A 235 -15.16 -5.89 -4.71
N LYS A 236 -15.96 -4.84 -4.70
CA LYS A 236 -15.87 -3.81 -5.74
C LYS A 236 -14.60 -3.00 -5.49
N TRP A 237 -14.02 -2.47 -6.55
CA TRP A 237 -12.76 -1.74 -6.42
C TRP A 237 -12.70 -0.51 -7.32
N ILE A 238 -11.90 0.45 -6.91
CA ILE A 238 -11.52 1.63 -7.69
C ILE A 238 -10.03 1.82 -7.50
N GLY A 239 -9.31 1.96 -8.60
CA GLY A 239 -7.89 2.29 -8.59
C GLY A 239 -7.63 3.62 -9.27
N ILE A 240 -6.63 4.36 -8.83
CA ILE A 240 -6.14 5.56 -9.49
C ILE A 240 -4.65 5.40 -9.71
N GLU A 241 -4.19 5.62 -10.95
CA GLU A 241 -2.78 5.51 -11.31
C GLU A 241 -2.44 6.61 -12.32
N ARG A 242 -1.45 7.42 -12.00
CA ARG A 242 -1.06 8.54 -12.86
C ARG A 242 -0.14 8.12 -14.00
N ASP A 243 0.78 7.19 -13.73
CA ASP A 243 1.71 6.69 -14.75
C ASP A 243 1.01 5.76 -15.72
N GLU A 244 1.07 6.11 -17.01
CA GLU A 244 0.37 5.37 -18.07
C GLU A 244 0.91 3.93 -18.22
N THR A 245 2.20 3.70 -17.96
CA THR A 245 2.83 2.37 -18.04
C THR A 245 2.27 1.47 -16.95
N TYR A 246 2.20 1.97 -15.72
CA TYR A 246 1.64 1.24 -14.60
C TYR A 246 0.13 1.05 -14.74
N PHE A 247 -0.60 2.05 -15.21
CA PHE A 247 -2.02 1.95 -15.54
C PHE A 247 -2.30 0.79 -16.51
N LYS A 248 -1.59 0.75 -17.66
CA LYS A 248 -1.75 -0.32 -18.66
C LYS A 248 -1.43 -1.70 -18.07
N ALA A 249 -0.36 -1.78 -17.30
CA ALA A 249 0.07 -3.03 -16.69
C ALA A 249 -0.94 -3.53 -15.63
N ALA A 250 -1.42 -2.66 -14.76
CA ALA A 250 -2.46 -2.98 -13.78
C ALA A 250 -3.74 -3.46 -14.47
N LYS A 251 -4.20 -2.75 -15.49
CA LYS A 251 -5.38 -3.14 -16.29
C LYS A 251 -5.23 -4.53 -16.89
N ASN A 252 -4.07 -4.81 -17.52
CA ASN A 252 -3.80 -6.12 -18.10
C ASN A 252 -3.74 -7.23 -17.03
N ARG A 253 -3.15 -6.96 -15.86
CA ARG A 253 -3.09 -7.91 -14.76
C ARG A 253 -4.46 -8.27 -14.22
N ILE A 254 -5.31 -7.28 -13.99
CA ILE A 254 -6.64 -7.46 -13.39
C ILE A 254 -7.61 -8.16 -14.37
N ASN A 255 -7.44 -7.96 -15.68
CA ASN A 255 -8.29 -8.58 -16.69
C ASN A 255 -7.99 -10.08 -16.91
N LYS A 256 -6.85 -10.59 -16.42
CA LYS A 256 -6.47 -12.01 -16.55
C LYS A 256 -7.14 -12.92 -15.50
N ILE A 257 -7.87 -12.36 -14.57
CA ILE A 257 -8.66 -13.03 -13.54
C ILE A 257 -10.15 -12.68 -13.80
#